data_0717e1f53eb575e384f39467e8b4dbd3
#
_entry.id   0717e1f53eb575e384f39467e8b4dbd3
#
_cell.length_a   1.000
_cell.length_b   1.000
_cell.length_c   1.000
_cell.angle_alpha   90.00
_cell.angle_beta   90.00
_cell.angle_gamma   90.00
#
_symmetry.space_group_name_H-M   'P 1'
#
loop_
_entity.id
_entity.type
_entity.pdbx_description
1 polymer ?
#
loop_
_entity_poly.entity_id
_entity_poly.type
_entity_poly.pdbx_seq_one_letter_code
_entity_poly.pdbx_strand_id
1 'polypeptide(L)'
;PRELTWMLGVILFFCTVGMAFTGQVLRWDADSYWGLGVGAAMMGRVPFIGPQIVDLMMGGPMVGGETLSRFFALHVYIIPGILFATLGAHLYLVVRKGISEPPEVGKEVDPATYEEEYEELIADGAGDPFFPGPMARDAFFIGFTLLFVLAIAVVLGPDGPGLAPDPANVAVEPVPDWYFLSLFAVLALSPRSLETYIILISPVIIVGVMLMLPVWAGRGERHPYRRPIAVLSVVFISLVLGVLTWLGYKEPWSPHMNAWTGDAVPVNIVKRLSPTEMQGAVVLQLKACRNCHALDGIGGHRGPDLTYVGSRLDRPALVRQVVQGGGNMPAYGKQLTGAQITALVDFLHACRPENRPPAVVPTPGSGYGKKKMANRDSSQ
;
A
#
# COMPACT_ATOMS: atom_id res chain seq x y z
N PRO A 1 -9.60 9.24 -31.89
CA PRO A 1 -8.55 10.08 -32.52
C PRO A 1 -7.64 10.83 -31.55
N ARG A 2 -7.85 10.73 -30.22
CA ARG A 2 -6.98 11.34 -29.19
C ARG A 2 -6.45 10.31 -28.18
N GLU A 3 -6.32 9.05 -28.61
CA GLU A 3 -5.91 7.92 -27.79
C GLU A 3 -4.53 8.17 -27.15
N LEU A 4 -3.59 8.69 -27.96
CA LEU A 4 -2.24 8.97 -27.47
C LEU A 4 -2.23 10.10 -26.41
N THR A 5 -3.05 11.13 -26.59
CA THR A 5 -3.20 12.20 -25.60
C THR A 5 -3.76 11.63 -24.28
N TRP A 6 -4.74 10.73 -24.35
CA TRP A 6 -5.25 10.03 -23.18
C TRP A 6 -4.18 9.17 -22.50
N MET A 7 -3.44 8.36 -23.27
CA MET A 7 -2.37 7.50 -22.72
C MET A 7 -1.29 8.31 -22.00
N LEU A 8 -0.87 9.45 -22.56
CA LEU A 8 0.03 10.37 -21.88
C LEU A 8 -0.60 10.93 -20.59
N GLY A 9 -1.90 11.23 -20.59
CA GLY A 9 -2.64 11.61 -19.38
C GLY A 9 -2.63 10.54 -18.29
N VAL A 10 -2.75 9.26 -18.67
CA VAL A 10 -2.63 8.14 -17.73
C VAL A 10 -1.22 8.06 -17.14
N ILE A 11 -0.18 8.26 -17.94
CA ILE A 11 1.21 8.32 -17.45
C ILE A 11 1.39 9.47 -16.46
N LEU A 12 0.88 10.67 -16.79
CA LEU A 12 0.91 11.84 -15.89
C LEU A 12 0.22 11.55 -14.56
N PHE A 13 -0.94 10.88 -14.59
CA PHE A 13 -1.64 10.46 -13.38
C PHE A 13 -0.76 9.58 -12.48
N PHE A 14 -0.12 8.54 -13.05
CA PHE A 14 0.77 7.67 -12.28
C PHE A 14 2.05 8.37 -11.82
N CYS A 15 2.58 9.33 -12.58
CA CYS A 15 3.66 10.20 -12.10
C CYS A 15 3.22 11.00 -10.87
N THR A 16 1.99 11.53 -10.86
CA THR A 16 1.45 12.27 -9.71
C THR A 16 1.31 11.38 -8.48
N VAL A 17 0.79 10.15 -8.64
CA VAL A 17 0.72 9.16 -7.53
C VAL A 17 2.14 8.81 -7.04
N GLY A 18 3.08 8.63 -7.95
CA GLY A 18 4.49 8.38 -7.61
C GLY A 18 5.13 9.55 -6.85
N MET A 19 4.84 10.81 -7.26
CA MET A 19 5.27 12.01 -6.53
C MET A 19 4.68 12.05 -5.12
N ALA A 20 3.39 11.76 -4.97
CA ALA A 20 2.75 11.73 -3.66
C ALA A 20 3.41 10.70 -2.74
N PHE A 21 3.58 9.46 -3.20
CA PHE A 21 4.21 8.40 -2.41
C PHE A 21 5.67 8.69 -2.06
N THR A 22 6.48 9.12 -3.04
CA THR A 22 7.89 9.41 -2.77
C THR A 22 8.07 10.63 -1.87
N GLY A 23 7.18 11.62 -1.97
CA GLY A 23 7.14 12.78 -1.07
C GLY A 23 6.81 12.39 0.37
N GLN A 24 5.84 11.47 0.57
CA GLN A 24 5.52 10.93 1.89
C GLN A 24 6.75 10.26 2.53
N VAL A 25 7.50 9.47 1.77
CA VAL A 25 8.72 8.82 2.27
C VAL A 25 9.75 9.85 2.75
N LEU A 26 9.85 11.00 2.09
CA LEU A 26 10.78 12.07 2.46
C LEU A 26 10.42 12.81 3.76
N ARG A 27 9.21 12.65 4.30
CA ARG A 27 8.89 13.13 5.65
C ARG A 27 9.80 12.51 6.71
N TRP A 28 10.23 11.29 6.48
CA TRP A 28 11.17 10.53 7.30
C TRP A 28 10.74 10.45 8.78
N ASP A 29 9.47 10.17 8.99
CA ASP A 29 8.87 9.90 10.30
C ASP A 29 8.53 8.41 10.48
N ALA A 30 7.98 8.06 11.62
CA ALA A 30 7.63 6.68 11.96
C ALA A 30 6.64 6.08 10.95
N ASP A 31 5.63 6.85 10.52
CA ASP A 31 4.61 6.38 9.57
C ASP A 31 5.21 6.13 8.20
N SER A 32 6.04 7.06 7.69
CA SER A 32 6.72 6.92 6.41
C SER A 32 7.72 5.76 6.41
N TYR A 33 8.44 5.55 7.50
CA TYR A 33 9.37 4.44 7.69
C TYR A 33 8.67 3.08 7.58
N TRP A 34 7.60 2.89 8.36
CA TRP A 34 6.86 1.64 8.39
C TRP A 34 5.99 1.46 7.13
N GLY A 35 5.42 2.54 6.60
CA GLY A 35 4.68 2.53 5.33
C GLY A 35 5.55 2.11 4.15
N LEU A 36 6.80 2.60 4.09
CA LEU A 36 7.77 2.17 3.09
C LEU A 36 8.12 0.69 3.25
N GLY A 37 8.28 0.21 4.49
CA GLY A 37 8.50 -1.20 4.78
C GLY A 37 7.38 -2.10 4.22
N VAL A 38 6.12 -1.69 4.38
CA VAL A 38 4.97 -2.37 3.78
C VAL A 38 5.05 -2.34 2.24
N GLY A 39 5.34 -1.19 1.66
CA GLY A 39 5.52 -1.05 0.20
C GLY A 39 6.63 -1.96 -0.34
N ALA A 40 7.77 -2.02 0.35
CA ALA A 40 8.87 -2.91 -0.02
C ALA A 40 8.47 -4.40 0.08
N ALA A 41 7.74 -4.78 1.12
CA ALA A 41 7.21 -6.14 1.25
C ALA A 41 6.23 -6.51 0.12
N MET A 42 5.43 -5.56 -0.35
CA MET A 42 4.55 -5.74 -1.52
C MET A 42 5.38 -5.93 -2.80
N MET A 43 6.37 -5.07 -3.05
CA MET A 43 7.25 -5.18 -4.22
C MET A 43 8.08 -6.47 -4.21
N GLY A 44 8.49 -6.94 -3.05
CA GLY A 44 9.20 -8.22 -2.89
C GLY A 44 8.42 -9.45 -3.35
N ARG A 45 7.09 -9.34 -3.49
CA ARG A 45 6.22 -10.42 -3.99
C ARG A 45 6.21 -10.55 -5.51
N VAL A 46 6.80 -9.60 -6.25
CA VAL A 46 6.89 -9.69 -7.72
C VAL A 46 7.74 -10.90 -8.10
N PRO A 47 7.21 -11.83 -8.89
CA PRO A 47 7.95 -13.03 -9.28
C PRO A 47 9.27 -12.68 -9.99
N PHE A 48 10.30 -13.43 -9.71
CA PHE A 48 11.66 -13.37 -10.31
C PHE A 48 12.46 -12.11 -10.00
N ILE A 49 11.85 -10.92 -9.99
CA ILE A 49 12.56 -9.64 -9.85
C ILE A 49 12.23 -8.87 -8.55
N GLY A 50 11.33 -9.40 -7.72
CA GLY A 50 10.90 -8.74 -6.49
C GLY A 50 12.05 -8.38 -5.55
N PRO A 51 12.93 -9.33 -5.19
CA PRO A 51 14.09 -9.03 -4.35
C PRO A 51 14.99 -7.93 -4.92
N GLN A 52 15.23 -7.94 -6.24
CA GLN A 52 16.05 -6.93 -6.91
C GLN A 52 15.39 -5.54 -6.88
N ILE A 53 14.06 -5.48 -7.03
CA ILE A 53 13.31 -4.23 -6.90
C ILE A 53 13.45 -3.69 -5.46
N VAL A 54 13.31 -4.56 -4.46
CA VAL A 54 13.47 -4.16 -3.05
C VAL A 54 14.89 -3.68 -2.79
N ASP A 55 15.92 -4.38 -3.24
CA ASP A 55 17.31 -3.99 -3.09
C ASP A 55 17.59 -2.64 -3.77
N LEU A 56 17.00 -2.42 -4.96
CA LEU A 56 17.10 -1.15 -5.68
C LEU A 56 16.42 -0.01 -4.90
N MET A 57 15.25 -0.26 -4.34
CA MET A 57 14.50 0.74 -3.55
C MET A 57 15.18 1.05 -2.22
N MET A 58 15.54 0.01 -1.48
CA MET A 58 16.05 0.15 -0.11
C MET A 58 17.52 0.63 -0.08
N GLY A 59 18.34 0.17 -1.01
CA GLY A 59 19.76 0.46 -1.05
C GLY A 59 20.58 -0.30 0.00
N GLY A 60 19.94 -1.19 0.74
CA GLY A 60 20.52 -1.96 1.81
C GLY A 60 19.53 -2.94 2.41
N PRO A 61 19.92 -3.69 3.44
CA PRO A 61 19.08 -4.72 4.05
C PRO A 61 17.91 -4.14 4.85
N MET A 62 17.91 -2.85 5.11
CA MET A 62 16.90 -2.15 5.92
C MET A 62 16.64 -0.75 5.39
N VAL A 63 15.49 -0.18 5.73
CA VAL A 63 15.18 1.25 5.51
C VAL A 63 16.21 2.10 6.27
N GLY A 64 16.92 2.96 5.57
CA GLY A 64 18.00 3.77 6.13
C GLY A 64 18.37 4.96 5.27
N GLY A 65 19.53 5.56 5.53
CA GLY A 65 20.02 6.75 4.81
C GLY A 65 20.15 6.54 3.29
N GLU A 66 20.59 5.35 2.87
CA GLU A 66 20.66 4.98 1.45
C GLU A 66 19.28 4.99 0.79
N THR A 67 18.27 4.51 1.52
CA THR A 67 16.87 4.53 1.07
C THR A 67 16.40 5.97 0.88
N LEU A 68 16.65 6.82 1.88
CA LEU A 68 16.27 8.23 1.82
C LEU A 68 16.90 8.94 0.63
N SER A 69 18.20 8.71 0.38
CA SER A 69 18.93 9.29 -0.77
C SER A 69 18.33 8.86 -2.11
N ARG A 70 17.92 7.61 -2.24
CA ARG A 70 17.29 7.08 -3.47
C ARG A 70 15.89 7.68 -3.66
N PHE A 71 15.09 7.75 -2.61
CA PHE A 71 13.77 8.39 -2.70
C PHE A 71 13.88 9.88 -2.96
N PHE A 72 14.89 10.56 -2.43
CA PHE A 72 15.18 11.94 -2.79
C PHE A 72 15.48 12.08 -4.30
N ALA A 73 16.34 11.22 -4.84
CA ALA A 73 16.65 11.24 -6.27
C ALA A 73 15.40 10.94 -7.14
N LEU A 74 14.57 9.99 -6.74
CA LEU A 74 13.31 9.68 -7.41
C LEU A 74 12.35 10.87 -7.40
N HIS A 75 12.17 11.51 -6.24
CA HIS A 75 11.19 12.58 -6.03
C HIS A 75 11.61 13.90 -6.65
N VAL A 76 12.90 14.22 -6.62
CA VAL A 76 13.41 15.55 -7.07
C VAL A 76 13.84 15.56 -8.53
N TYR A 77 14.32 14.43 -9.05
CA TYR A 77 14.90 14.39 -10.41
C TYR A 77 14.15 13.46 -11.35
N ILE A 78 14.00 12.18 -10.99
CA ILE A 78 13.55 11.17 -11.94
C ILE A 78 12.07 11.33 -12.28
N ILE A 79 11.20 11.32 -11.28
CA ILE A 79 9.76 11.42 -11.51
C ILE A 79 9.38 12.81 -12.07
N PRO A 80 9.89 13.95 -11.55
CA PRO A 80 9.67 15.25 -12.18
C PRO A 80 10.18 15.33 -13.61
N GLY A 81 11.34 14.75 -13.90
CA GLY A 81 11.87 14.69 -15.27
C GLY A 81 10.91 13.97 -16.24
N ILE A 82 10.40 12.79 -15.84
CA ILE A 82 9.40 12.05 -16.62
C ILE A 82 8.09 12.84 -16.72
N LEU A 83 7.63 13.45 -15.62
CA LEU A 83 6.41 14.25 -15.57
C LEU A 83 6.47 15.43 -16.55
N PHE A 84 7.53 16.24 -16.51
CA PHE A 84 7.69 17.38 -17.39
C PHE A 84 7.84 16.98 -18.86
N ALA A 85 8.60 15.92 -19.14
CA ALA A 85 8.73 15.41 -20.52
C ALA A 85 7.38 14.92 -21.05
N THR A 86 6.63 14.17 -20.25
CA THR A 86 5.30 13.66 -20.61
C THR A 86 4.29 14.79 -20.73
N LEU A 87 4.33 15.77 -19.83
CA LEU A 87 3.49 16.97 -19.88
C LEU A 87 3.73 17.75 -21.16
N GLY A 88 5.00 17.97 -21.53
CA GLY A 88 5.36 18.63 -22.79
C GLY A 88 4.80 17.90 -24.01
N ALA A 89 4.93 16.58 -24.06
CA ALA A 89 4.36 15.76 -25.13
C ALA A 89 2.81 15.81 -25.13
N HIS A 90 2.19 15.74 -23.96
CA HIS A 90 0.73 15.85 -23.80
C HIS A 90 0.20 17.19 -24.32
N LEU A 91 0.80 18.29 -23.89
CA LEU A 91 0.43 19.65 -24.35
C LEU A 91 0.70 19.85 -25.83
N TYR A 92 1.81 19.32 -26.35
CA TYR A 92 2.08 19.35 -27.80
C TYR A 92 0.96 18.69 -28.59
N LEU A 93 0.47 17.52 -28.15
CA LEU A 93 -0.65 16.85 -28.81
C LEU A 93 -1.96 17.64 -28.64
N VAL A 94 -2.20 18.28 -27.51
CA VAL A 94 -3.38 19.16 -27.32
C VAL A 94 -3.35 20.32 -28.31
N VAL A 95 -2.19 20.96 -28.49
CA VAL A 95 -2.05 22.06 -29.46
C VAL A 95 -2.21 21.59 -30.91
N ARG A 96 -1.68 20.42 -31.24
CA ARG A 96 -1.72 19.87 -32.61
C ARG A 96 -3.07 19.26 -33.00
N LYS A 97 -3.74 18.57 -32.08
CA LYS A 97 -4.98 17.81 -32.32
C LYS A 97 -6.24 18.50 -31.76
N GLY A 98 -6.06 19.59 -31.05
CA GLY A 98 -7.15 20.29 -30.36
C GLY A 98 -7.77 19.49 -29.20
N ILE A 99 -8.79 20.06 -28.62
CA ILE A 99 -9.64 19.42 -27.58
C ILE A 99 -10.88 18.80 -28.22
N SER A 100 -11.47 17.84 -27.54
CA SER A 100 -12.73 17.23 -28.01
C SER A 100 -13.88 18.24 -27.93
N GLU A 101 -14.79 18.19 -28.87
CA GLU A 101 -16.05 18.90 -28.79
C GLU A 101 -16.83 18.48 -27.54
N PRO A 102 -17.65 19.38 -26.94
CA PRO A 102 -18.64 18.98 -25.95
C PRO A 102 -19.58 17.91 -26.54
N PRO A 103 -19.92 16.85 -25.77
CA PRO A 103 -20.81 15.81 -26.26
C PRO A 103 -22.23 16.34 -26.41
N GLU A 104 -22.85 16.14 -27.58
CA GLU A 104 -24.21 16.49 -27.88
C GLU A 104 -25.11 15.26 -27.94
N VAL A 105 -26.40 15.41 -27.55
CA VAL A 105 -27.39 14.32 -27.64
C VAL A 105 -27.68 14.02 -29.09
N GLY A 106 -27.56 12.75 -29.50
CA GLY A 106 -27.83 12.29 -30.85
C GLY A 106 -26.63 12.38 -31.80
N LYS A 107 -25.50 12.98 -31.37
CA LYS A 107 -24.28 13.03 -32.20
C LYS A 107 -23.42 11.80 -31.92
N GLU A 108 -23.31 10.93 -32.91
CA GLU A 108 -22.44 9.75 -32.87
C GLU A 108 -21.03 10.14 -33.33
N VAL A 109 -20.02 9.50 -32.77
CA VAL A 109 -18.63 9.66 -33.14
C VAL A 109 -18.12 8.38 -33.78
N ASP A 110 -17.66 8.48 -35.02
CA ASP A 110 -16.92 7.44 -35.73
C ASP A 110 -15.42 7.83 -35.75
N PRO A 111 -14.53 7.04 -35.13
CA PRO A 111 -13.11 7.29 -35.17
C PRO A 111 -12.50 7.37 -36.58
N ALA A 112 -13.14 6.76 -37.59
CA ALA A 112 -12.66 6.77 -38.96
C ALA A 112 -12.83 8.13 -39.63
N THR A 113 -13.92 8.85 -39.35
CA THR A 113 -14.25 10.15 -39.97
C THR A 113 -14.03 11.34 -39.06
N TYR A 114 -13.88 11.12 -37.76
CA TYR A 114 -13.82 12.19 -36.75
C TYR A 114 -12.73 13.25 -36.97
N GLU A 115 -11.57 12.84 -37.51
CA GLU A 115 -10.47 13.80 -37.73
C GLU A 115 -10.83 14.76 -38.86
N GLU A 116 -11.39 14.26 -39.94
CA GLU A 116 -11.84 15.06 -41.08
C GLU A 116 -13.02 15.98 -40.72
N GLU A 117 -14.05 15.43 -40.03
CA GLU A 117 -15.18 16.21 -39.53
C GLU A 117 -14.73 17.33 -38.55
N TYR A 118 -13.74 17.05 -37.72
CA TYR A 118 -13.19 18.03 -36.79
C TYR A 118 -12.40 19.13 -37.51
N GLU A 119 -11.62 18.79 -38.54
CA GLU A 119 -10.87 19.77 -39.33
C GLU A 119 -11.82 20.67 -40.13
N GLU A 120 -12.90 20.13 -40.71
CA GLU A 120 -13.94 20.92 -41.34
C GLU A 120 -14.62 21.86 -40.35
N LEU A 121 -14.98 21.39 -39.15
CA LEU A 121 -15.60 22.18 -38.11
C LEU A 121 -14.74 23.37 -37.69
N ILE A 122 -13.42 23.17 -37.58
CA ILE A 122 -12.48 24.23 -37.25
C ILE A 122 -12.30 25.20 -38.43
N ALA A 123 -12.31 24.69 -39.68
CA ALA A 123 -12.23 25.52 -40.90
C ALA A 123 -13.44 26.44 -41.06
N ASP A 124 -14.62 25.98 -40.62
CA ASP A 124 -15.87 26.76 -40.58
C ASP A 124 -15.90 27.81 -39.45
N GLY A 125 -14.82 27.91 -38.66
CA GLY A 125 -14.66 28.91 -37.61
C GLY A 125 -15.29 28.52 -36.27
N ALA A 126 -15.60 27.22 -36.08
CA ALA A 126 -16.08 26.73 -34.79
C ALA A 126 -14.97 26.78 -33.71
N GLY A 127 -15.37 27.12 -32.52
CA GLY A 127 -14.50 27.22 -31.36
C GLY A 127 -14.11 28.67 -31.01
N ASP A 128 -13.58 28.86 -29.81
CA ASP A 128 -13.12 30.17 -29.32
C ASP A 128 -11.59 30.27 -29.47
N PRO A 129 -11.05 31.42 -29.92
CA PRO A 129 -9.63 31.69 -29.83
C PRO A 129 -9.15 31.50 -28.39
N PHE A 130 -7.99 30.84 -28.20
CA PHE A 130 -7.46 30.59 -26.86
C PHE A 130 -7.30 31.86 -26.02
N PHE A 131 -6.88 32.96 -26.67
CA PHE A 131 -6.76 34.28 -26.06
C PHE A 131 -7.87 35.20 -26.57
N PRO A 132 -8.54 36.01 -25.66
CA PRO A 132 -8.35 36.06 -24.21
C PRO A 132 -9.29 35.10 -23.40
N GLY A 133 -10.35 34.54 -23.99
CA GLY A 133 -11.45 33.91 -23.31
C GLY A 133 -11.05 32.64 -22.52
N PRO A 134 -10.69 31.54 -23.18
CA PRO A 134 -10.25 30.31 -22.51
C PRO A 134 -9.09 30.53 -21.55
N MET A 135 -8.08 31.31 -21.94
CA MET A 135 -6.94 31.61 -21.06
C MET A 135 -7.37 32.34 -19.77
N ALA A 136 -8.30 33.30 -19.87
CA ALA A 136 -8.79 34.00 -18.69
C ALA A 136 -9.57 33.08 -17.76
N ARG A 137 -10.38 32.14 -18.30
CA ARG A 137 -11.07 31.11 -17.51
C ARG A 137 -10.09 30.17 -16.81
N ASP A 138 -9.09 29.68 -17.52
CA ASP A 138 -8.05 28.81 -16.96
C ASP A 138 -7.26 29.52 -15.85
N ALA A 139 -6.83 30.76 -16.09
CA ALA A 139 -6.16 31.58 -15.09
C ALA A 139 -7.01 31.83 -13.84
N PHE A 140 -8.34 32.04 -14.00
CA PHE A 140 -9.25 32.17 -12.89
C PHE A 140 -9.35 30.87 -12.07
N PHE A 141 -9.51 29.72 -12.72
CA PHE A 141 -9.59 28.45 -12.00
C PHE A 141 -8.27 28.05 -11.34
N ILE A 142 -7.13 28.33 -11.98
CA ILE A 142 -5.82 28.14 -11.36
C ILE A 142 -5.68 29.02 -10.12
N GLY A 143 -5.99 30.31 -10.24
CA GLY A 143 -5.95 31.27 -9.13
C GLY A 143 -6.88 30.85 -7.99
N PHE A 144 -8.12 30.47 -8.31
CA PHE A 144 -9.08 29.96 -7.32
C PHE A 144 -8.55 28.71 -6.60
N THR A 145 -8.02 27.73 -7.35
CA THR A 145 -7.47 26.50 -6.78
C THR A 145 -6.29 26.78 -5.86
N LEU A 146 -5.36 27.66 -6.27
CA LEU A 146 -4.23 28.06 -5.44
C LEU A 146 -4.65 28.77 -4.17
N LEU A 147 -5.61 29.70 -4.25
CA LEU A 147 -6.16 30.38 -3.08
C LEU A 147 -6.89 29.42 -2.15
N PHE A 148 -7.64 28.44 -2.69
CA PHE A 148 -8.33 27.42 -1.91
C PHE A 148 -7.33 26.52 -1.16
N VAL A 149 -6.27 26.04 -1.84
CA VAL A 149 -5.22 25.26 -1.20
C VAL A 149 -4.50 26.07 -0.12
N LEU A 150 -4.19 27.35 -0.42
CA LEU A 150 -3.56 28.24 0.56
C LEU A 150 -4.48 28.45 1.78
N ALA A 151 -5.77 28.67 1.57
CA ALA A 151 -6.73 28.84 2.65
C ALA A 151 -6.81 27.57 3.54
N ILE A 152 -6.88 26.39 2.93
CA ILE A 152 -6.83 25.12 3.67
C ILE A 152 -5.52 24.99 4.46
N ALA A 153 -4.38 25.28 3.84
CA ALA A 153 -3.08 25.23 4.50
C ALA A 153 -2.97 26.18 5.70
N VAL A 154 -3.57 27.39 5.60
CA VAL A 154 -3.60 28.36 6.70
C VAL A 154 -4.57 27.94 7.81
N VAL A 155 -5.75 27.40 7.46
CA VAL A 155 -6.83 27.08 8.42
C VAL A 155 -6.54 25.75 9.14
N LEU A 156 -6.17 24.72 8.41
CA LEU A 156 -5.90 23.40 8.97
C LEU A 156 -4.45 23.25 9.45
N GLY A 157 -3.55 24.05 8.89
CA GLY A 157 -2.11 23.92 9.10
C GLY A 157 -1.51 22.69 8.42
N PRO A 158 -0.20 22.64 8.22
CA PRO A 158 0.48 21.42 7.83
C PRO A 158 0.64 20.52 9.08
N ASP A 159 0.27 19.26 8.97
CA ASP A 159 0.73 18.26 9.91
C ASP A 159 2.25 18.15 9.74
N GLY A 160 2.98 18.51 10.78
CA GLY A 160 4.43 18.34 10.81
C GLY A 160 4.83 16.88 10.70
N PRO A 161 6.12 16.58 10.54
CA PRO A 161 6.60 15.22 10.62
C PRO A 161 6.21 14.63 12.00
N GLY A 162 5.76 13.36 11.98
CA GLY A 162 5.43 12.61 13.18
C GLY A 162 6.65 12.30 14.06
N LEU A 163 6.56 11.30 14.89
CA LEU A 163 7.70 10.83 15.70
C LEU A 163 8.85 10.41 14.79
N ALA A 164 10.09 10.64 15.24
CA ALA A 164 11.28 10.18 14.51
C ALA A 164 11.19 8.67 14.24
N PRO A 165 11.69 8.18 13.09
CA PRO A 165 11.65 6.77 12.76
C PRO A 165 12.48 5.99 13.78
N ASP A 166 11.81 5.10 14.49
CA ASP A 166 12.45 4.15 15.40
C ASP A 166 12.16 2.72 14.90
N PRO A 167 13.16 2.03 14.32
CA PRO A 167 13.01 0.65 13.87
C PRO A 167 12.54 -0.33 14.95
N ALA A 168 12.68 0.07 16.18
CA ALA A 168 12.35 -0.74 17.33
C ALA A 168 10.96 -0.47 17.89
N ASN A 169 10.33 0.61 17.48
CA ASN A 169 8.97 0.92 17.88
C ASN A 169 7.98 0.09 17.06
N VAL A 170 7.60 -1.06 17.58
CA VAL A 170 6.61 -1.97 16.97
C VAL A 170 5.15 -1.60 17.27
N ALA A 171 4.95 -0.58 18.09
CA ALA A 171 3.61 -0.08 18.43
C ALA A 171 3.05 0.88 17.37
N VAL A 172 3.83 1.22 16.36
CA VAL A 172 3.36 2.05 15.25
C VAL A 172 2.39 1.24 14.38
N GLU A 173 1.21 1.78 14.17
CA GLU A 173 0.22 1.27 13.23
C GLU A 173 0.30 2.09 11.93
N PRO A 174 1.12 1.65 10.95
CA PRO A 174 1.33 2.43 9.73
C PRO A 174 0.05 2.44 8.91
N VAL A 175 -0.56 3.60 8.79
CA VAL A 175 -1.69 3.85 7.91
C VAL A 175 -1.18 4.60 6.69
N PRO A 176 -1.48 4.14 5.46
CA PRO A 176 -1.08 4.88 4.27
C PRO A 176 -1.86 6.19 4.14
N ASP A 177 -1.33 7.11 3.37
CA ASP A 177 -2.05 8.35 3.05
C ASP A 177 -3.40 8.07 2.36
N TRP A 178 -4.29 9.04 2.42
CA TRP A 178 -5.69 8.92 2.01
C TRP A 178 -5.89 8.33 0.61
N TYR A 179 -4.99 8.56 -0.33
CA TYR A 179 -5.06 8.05 -1.71
C TYR A 179 -4.76 6.55 -1.84
N PHE A 180 -4.19 5.92 -0.80
CA PHE A 180 -3.98 4.48 -0.72
C PHE A 180 -4.93 3.76 0.25
N LEU A 181 -5.76 4.47 1.00
CA LEU A 181 -6.66 3.86 2.00
C LEU A 181 -7.62 2.84 1.38
N SER A 182 -8.10 3.07 0.17
CA SER A 182 -8.96 2.10 -0.52
C SER A 182 -8.24 0.79 -0.83
N LEU A 183 -6.98 0.84 -1.29
CA LEU A 183 -6.16 -0.34 -1.51
C LEU A 183 -5.85 -1.05 -0.18
N PHE A 184 -5.52 -0.29 0.85
CA PHE A 184 -5.29 -0.80 2.19
C PHE A 184 -6.51 -1.58 2.72
N ALA A 185 -7.72 -1.01 2.57
CA ALA A 185 -8.96 -1.68 2.93
C ALA A 185 -9.19 -2.98 2.13
N VAL A 186 -8.92 -2.99 0.83
CA VAL A 186 -9.02 -4.21 0.00
C VAL A 186 -8.09 -5.30 0.53
N LEU A 187 -6.83 -4.96 0.85
CA LEU A 187 -5.87 -5.93 1.38
C LEU A 187 -6.28 -6.41 2.78
N ALA A 188 -6.80 -5.52 3.63
CA ALA A 188 -7.28 -5.87 4.96
C ALA A 188 -8.51 -6.80 4.93
N LEU A 189 -9.41 -6.63 3.96
CA LEU A 189 -10.59 -7.48 3.74
C LEU A 189 -10.24 -8.82 3.07
N SER A 190 -9.11 -8.89 2.40
CA SER A 190 -8.76 -10.05 1.58
C SER A 190 -8.12 -11.16 2.41
N PRO A 191 -8.47 -12.43 2.19
CA PRO A 191 -7.76 -13.53 2.79
C PRO A 191 -6.32 -13.58 2.29
N ARG A 192 -5.39 -13.97 3.17
CA ARG A 192 -3.95 -13.98 2.89
C ARG A 192 -3.56 -14.75 1.62
N SER A 193 -4.33 -15.79 1.27
CA SER A 193 -4.12 -16.57 0.05
C SER A 193 -4.33 -15.77 -1.23
N LEU A 194 -5.19 -14.74 -1.22
CA LEU A 194 -5.48 -13.89 -2.36
C LEU A 194 -4.64 -12.61 -2.41
N GLU A 195 -4.06 -12.20 -1.29
CA GLU A 195 -3.33 -10.93 -1.15
C GLU A 195 -2.25 -10.74 -2.23
N THR A 196 -1.42 -11.77 -2.47
CA THR A 196 -0.37 -11.71 -3.51
C THR A 196 -0.95 -11.51 -4.91
N TYR A 197 -2.04 -12.19 -5.25
CA TYR A 197 -2.69 -12.02 -6.55
C TYR A 197 -3.30 -10.63 -6.71
N ILE A 198 -3.91 -10.10 -5.66
CA ILE A 198 -4.47 -8.73 -5.67
C ILE A 198 -3.34 -7.72 -5.89
N ILE A 199 -2.25 -7.82 -5.16
CA ILE A 199 -1.10 -6.91 -5.28
C ILE A 199 -0.50 -6.94 -6.70
N LEU A 200 -0.39 -8.11 -7.31
CA LEU A 200 0.27 -8.27 -8.61
C LEU A 200 -0.66 -8.02 -9.79
N ILE A 201 -1.90 -8.49 -9.73
CA ILE A 201 -2.80 -8.52 -10.89
C ILE A 201 -3.65 -7.25 -10.97
N SER A 202 -4.14 -6.72 -9.83
CA SER A 202 -5.04 -5.56 -9.87
C SER A 202 -4.41 -4.30 -10.49
N PRO A 203 -3.14 -3.92 -10.22
CA PRO A 203 -2.54 -2.77 -10.88
C PRO A 203 -2.42 -2.95 -12.39
N VAL A 204 -2.06 -4.17 -12.84
CA VAL A 204 -1.95 -4.47 -14.27
C VAL A 204 -3.29 -4.34 -14.97
N ILE A 205 -4.36 -4.86 -14.36
CA ILE A 205 -5.72 -4.73 -14.90
C ILE A 205 -6.16 -3.27 -14.92
N ILE A 206 -5.96 -2.52 -13.81
CA ILE A 206 -6.37 -1.12 -13.73
C ILE A 206 -5.66 -0.28 -14.79
N VAL A 207 -4.34 -0.39 -14.88
CA VAL A 207 -3.55 0.32 -15.90
C VAL A 207 -3.96 -0.09 -17.31
N GLY A 208 -4.14 -1.39 -17.56
CA GLY A 208 -4.57 -1.92 -18.86
C GLY A 208 -5.94 -1.36 -19.27
N VAL A 209 -6.91 -1.38 -18.35
CA VAL A 209 -8.25 -0.82 -18.59
C VAL A 209 -8.16 0.69 -18.87
N MET A 210 -7.40 1.44 -18.07
CA MET A 210 -7.24 2.88 -18.26
C MET A 210 -6.61 3.20 -19.63
N LEU A 211 -5.58 2.48 -20.04
CA LEU A 211 -4.91 2.69 -21.32
C LEU A 211 -5.81 2.31 -22.53
N MET A 212 -6.60 1.26 -22.38
CA MET A 212 -7.46 0.74 -23.47
C MET A 212 -8.83 1.43 -23.54
N LEU A 213 -9.18 2.23 -22.54
CA LEU A 213 -10.48 2.90 -22.47
C LEU A 213 -10.85 3.70 -23.75
N PRO A 214 -9.96 4.52 -24.35
CA PRO A 214 -10.30 5.27 -25.55
C PRO A 214 -10.53 4.38 -26.76
N VAL A 215 -9.91 3.20 -26.81
CA VAL A 215 -10.11 2.23 -27.91
C VAL A 215 -11.49 1.58 -27.80
N TRP A 216 -11.91 1.19 -26.60
CA TRP A 216 -13.20 0.53 -26.37
C TRP A 216 -14.38 1.50 -26.37
N ALA A 217 -14.19 2.69 -25.79
CA ALA A 217 -15.23 3.67 -25.58
C ALA A 217 -15.21 4.82 -26.61
N GLY A 218 -14.34 4.76 -27.60
CA GLY A 218 -14.13 5.82 -28.59
C GLY A 218 -15.24 6.00 -29.63
N ARG A 219 -16.17 5.04 -29.75
CA ARG A 219 -17.22 5.02 -30.76
C ARG A 219 -18.59 5.36 -30.22
N GLY A 220 -19.49 5.82 -31.12
CA GLY A 220 -20.88 6.07 -30.82
C GLY A 220 -21.13 7.36 -30.04
N GLU A 221 -22.36 7.53 -29.57
CA GLU A 221 -22.77 8.73 -28.86
C GLU A 221 -22.05 8.88 -27.53
N ARG A 222 -21.47 10.07 -27.27
CA ARG A 222 -20.66 10.35 -26.06
C ARG A 222 -21.44 11.05 -24.94
N HIS A 223 -22.68 11.47 -25.20
CA HIS A 223 -23.46 12.21 -24.22
C HIS A 223 -23.83 11.34 -23.01
N PRO A 224 -23.64 11.79 -21.76
CA PRO A 224 -23.88 10.99 -20.55
C PRO A 224 -25.30 10.39 -20.47
N TYR A 225 -26.34 11.12 -20.88
CA TYR A 225 -27.73 10.61 -20.88
C TYR A 225 -27.94 9.40 -21.79
N ARG A 226 -27.10 9.22 -22.80
CA ARG A 226 -27.15 8.08 -23.72
C ARG A 226 -26.18 6.96 -23.37
N ARG A 227 -25.37 7.17 -22.31
CA ARG A 227 -24.41 6.18 -21.80
C ARG A 227 -24.70 5.78 -20.34
N PRO A 228 -25.90 5.24 -20.04
CA PRO A 228 -26.28 4.94 -18.66
C PRO A 228 -25.32 3.93 -18.00
N ILE A 229 -24.81 2.94 -18.74
CA ILE A 229 -23.83 1.96 -18.20
C ILE A 229 -22.54 2.66 -17.78
N ALA A 230 -22.02 3.57 -18.60
CA ALA A 230 -20.79 4.30 -18.26
C ALA A 230 -20.99 5.19 -17.01
N VAL A 231 -22.13 5.92 -16.96
CA VAL A 231 -22.48 6.77 -15.81
C VAL A 231 -22.65 5.93 -14.55
N LEU A 232 -23.41 4.83 -14.61
CA LEU A 232 -23.60 3.92 -13.48
C LEU A 232 -22.28 3.28 -13.03
N SER A 233 -21.38 2.94 -13.96
CA SER A 233 -20.05 2.41 -13.64
C SER A 233 -19.22 3.43 -12.89
N VAL A 234 -19.19 4.70 -13.30
CA VAL A 234 -18.49 5.77 -12.61
C VAL A 234 -19.05 5.98 -11.20
N VAL A 235 -20.38 6.06 -11.08
CA VAL A 235 -21.07 6.20 -9.77
C VAL A 235 -20.74 5.02 -8.86
N PHE A 236 -20.84 3.80 -9.37
CA PHE A 236 -20.54 2.58 -8.62
C PHE A 236 -19.07 2.53 -8.15
N ILE A 237 -18.12 2.78 -9.07
CA ILE A 237 -16.69 2.81 -8.73
C ILE A 237 -16.41 3.89 -7.67
N SER A 238 -16.97 5.09 -7.84
CA SER A 238 -16.80 6.18 -6.86
C SER A 238 -17.36 5.81 -5.48
N LEU A 239 -18.54 5.16 -5.45
CA LEU A 239 -19.13 4.67 -4.20
C LEU A 239 -18.25 3.61 -3.54
N VAL A 240 -17.80 2.61 -4.31
CA VAL A 240 -16.92 1.55 -3.80
C VAL A 240 -15.61 2.12 -3.25
N LEU A 241 -14.95 3.01 -4.00
CA LEU A 241 -13.73 3.69 -3.55
C LEU A 241 -13.99 4.52 -2.29
N GLY A 242 -15.12 5.25 -2.21
CA GLY A 242 -15.51 6.02 -1.03
C GLY A 242 -15.71 5.14 0.20
N VAL A 243 -16.43 4.03 0.07
CA VAL A 243 -16.64 3.06 1.15
C VAL A 243 -15.32 2.42 1.59
N LEU A 244 -14.48 1.99 0.64
CA LEU A 244 -13.18 1.39 0.95
C LEU A 244 -12.24 2.41 1.63
N THR A 245 -12.22 3.66 1.17
CA THR A 245 -11.44 4.73 1.79
C THR A 245 -11.91 4.99 3.23
N TRP A 246 -13.24 5.04 3.45
CA TRP A 246 -13.80 5.21 4.78
C TRP A 246 -13.47 4.02 5.70
N LEU A 247 -13.56 2.79 5.20
CA LEU A 247 -13.14 1.60 5.92
C LEU A 247 -11.65 1.66 6.25
N GLY A 248 -10.78 2.01 5.31
CA GLY A 248 -9.34 2.17 5.54
C GLY A 248 -9.01 3.23 6.59
N TYR A 249 -9.80 4.29 6.67
CA TYR A 249 -9.64 5.33 7.69
C TYR A 249 -10.04 4.87 9.10
N LYS A 250 -10.93 3.88 9.23
CA LYS A 250 -11.48 3.38 10.51
C LYS A 250 -10.63 2.28 11.16
N GLU A 251 -9.43 2.00 10.66
CA GLU A 251 -8.50 1.03 11.27
C GLU A 251 -8.29 1.27 12.80
N PRO A 252 -8.01 0.23 13.59
CA PRO A 252 -7.69 -1.14 13.18
C PRO A 252 -8.93 -2.05 13.16
N TRP A 253 -9.33 -2.48 12.00
CA TRP A 253 -10.32 -3.53 11.81
C TRP A 253 -9.82 -4.44 10.69
N SER A 254 -9.73 -5.67 10.83
CA SER A 254 -9.55 -6.65 9.77
C SER A 254 -9.94 -8.02 10.31
N PRO A 255 -10.84 -8.72 9.64
CA PRO A 255 -11.20 -10.07 10.07
C PRO A 255 -10.02 -11.05 9.96
N HIS A 256 -8.96 -10.68 9.22
CA HIS A 256 -7.79 -11.53 8.96
C HIS A 256 -6.49 -11.04 9.65
N MET A 257 -6.53 -9.86 10.25
CA MET A 257 -5.38 -9.24 10.92
C MET A 257 -5.72 -8.87 12.36
N ASN A 258 -6.25 -9.84 13.13
CA ASN A 258 -6.44 -9.62 14.55
C ASN A 258 -5.09 -9.26 15.17
N ALA A 259 -5.01 -8.05 15.69
CA ALA A 259 -3.89 -7.65 16.52
C ALA A 259 -3.79 -8.64 17.69
N TRP A 260 -2.57 -8.99 18.05
CA TRP A 260 -2.37 -9.84 19.19
C TRP A 260 -2.88 -9.18 20.48
N THR A 261 -3.66 -9.91 21.29
CA THR A 261 -4.39 -9.38 22.45
C THR A 261 -3.60 -9.40 23.77
N GLY A 262 -2.32 -9.72 23.75
CA GLY A 262 -1.50 -9.81 24.96
C GLY A 262 -1.49 -11.17 25.66
N ASP A 263 -2.00 -12.21 25.02
CA ASP A 263 -1.96 -13.56 25.58
C ASP A 263 -0.53 -14.00 25.90
N ALA A 264 -0.34 -14.64 27.03
CA ALA A 264 0.96 -15.15 27.44
C ALA A 264 1.51 -16.18 26.43
N VAL A 265 2.82 -16.27 26.33
CA VAL A 265 3.47 -17.32 25.53
C VAL A 265 3.00 -18.69 26.02
N PRO A 266 2.51 -19.57 25.12
CA PRO A 266 2.04 -20.89 25.53
C PRO A 266 3.16 -21.70 26.19
N VAL A 267 2.94 -22.17 27.41
CA VAL A 267 3.93 -22.96 28.16
C VAL A 267 4.25 -24.31 27.55
N ASN A 268 3.37 -24.80 26.66
CA ASN A 268 3.47 -26.10 25.99
C ASN A 268 4.10 -26.02 24.61
N ILE A 269 4.69 -24.88 24.23
CA ILE A 269 5.32 -24.73 22.92
C ILE A 269 6.61 -25.57 22.81
N VAL A 270 7.32 -25.73 23.93
CA VAL A 270 8.50 -26.58 24.07
C VAL A 270 8.29 -27.52 25.25
N LYS A 271 8.60 -28.81 25.06
CA LYS A 271 8.32 -29.88 26.02
C LYS A 271 8.97 -29.69 27.41
N ARG A 272 10.15 -29.11 27.43
CA ARG A 272 10.88 -28.76 28.66
C ARG A 272 11.69 -27.49 28.36
N LEU A 273 11.30 -26.39 28.93
CA LEU A 273 12.06 -25.15 28.86
C LEU A 273 13.17 -25.16 29.92
N SER A 274 14.39 -24.93 29.51
CA SER A 274 15.47 -24.58 30.43
C SER A 274 15.21 -23.21 31.05
N PRO A 275 15.85 -22.84 32.17
CA PRO A 275 15.71 -21.50 32.73
C PRO A 275 16.04 -20.37 31.74
N THR A 276 17.02 -20.57 30.88
CA THR A 276 17.42 -19.59 29.85
C THR A 276 16.35 -19.48 28.76
N GLU A 277 15.80 -20.58 28.28
CA GLU A 277 14.71 -20.57 27.30
C GLU A 277 13.44 -19.96 27.87
N MET A 278 13.15 -20.18 29.15
CA MET A 278 12.03 -19.53 29.84
C MET A 278 12.22 -17.99 29.87
N GLN A 279 13.43 -17.52 30.19
CA GLN A 279 13.75 -16.10 30.09
C GLN A 279 13.60 -15.59 28.67
N GLY A 280 13.98 -16.37 27.66
CA GLY A 280 13.78 -16.05 26.26
C GLY A 280 12.31 -15.89 25.89
N ALA A 281 11.43 -16.76 26.37
CA ALA A 281 9.98 -16.62 26.21
C ALA A 281 9.44 -15.33 26.85
N VAL A 282 9.97 -14.96 28.03
CA VAL A 282 9.63 -13.69 28.69
C VAL A 282 10.10 -12.49 27.87
N VAL A 283 11.31 -12.53 27.33
CA VAL A 283 11.85 -11.46 26.46
C VAL A 283 10.97 -11.32 25.21
N LEU A 284 10.59 -12.44 24.55
CA LEU A 284 9.68 -12.44 23.41
C LEU A 284 8.35 -11.78 23.71
N GLN A 285 7.81 -12.03 24.90
CA GLN A 285 6.58 -11.41 25.39
C GLN A 285 6.76 -9.92 25.67
N LEU A 286 7.77 -9.53 26.45
CA LEU A 286 8.02 -8.14 26.86
C LEU A 286 8.36 -7.22 25.68
N LYS A 287 9.00 -7.75 24.65
CA LYS A 287 9.33 -7.00 23.44
C LYS A 287 8.25 -7.06 22.38
N ALA A 288 7.07 -7.59 22.72
CA ALA A 288 5.89 -7.64 21.88
C ALA A 288 6.14 -8.27 20.49
N CYS A 289 7.08 -9.22 20.38
CA CYS A 289 7.43 -9.88 19.11
C CYS A 289 6.21 -10.52 18.45
N ARG A 290 5.23 -10.96 19.26
CA ARG A 290 3.99 -11.56 18.80
C ARG A 290 2.98 -10.59 18.21
N ASN A 291 3.21 -9.28 18.29
CA ASN A 291 2.41 -8.32 17.52
C ASN A 291 2.61 -8.51 16.00
N CYS A 292 3.78 -9.01 15.62
CA CYS A 292 4.10 -9.29 14.22
C CYS A 292 4.15 -10.78 13.90
N HIS A 293 4.54 -11.61 14.87
CA HIS A 293 4.77 -13.05 14.66
C HIS A 293 3.73 -13.91 15.36
N ALA A 294 3.20 -14.90 14.66
CA ALA A 294 2.43 -15.94 15.28
C ALA A 294 3.35 -16.97 15.98
N LEU A 295 2.86 -17.53 17.09
CA LEU A 295 3.43 -18.65 17.80
C LEU A 295 2.30 -19.59 18.18
N ASP A 296 2.33 -20.82 17.69
CA ASP A 296 1.24 -21.80 17.80
C ASP A 296 -0.11 -21.29 17.24
N GLY A 297 -0.04 -20.57 16.13
CA GLY A 297 -1.20 -19.98 15.47
C GLY A 297 -1.81 -18.77 16.18
N ILE A 298 -1.21 -18.32 17.30
CA ILE A 298 -1.68 -17.15 18.07
C ILE A 298 -0.64 -16.03 17.97
N GLY A 299 -1.04 -14.86 17.50
CA GLY A 299 -0.20 -13.69 17.31
C GLY A 299 -0.42 -13.01 15.97
N GLY A 300 0.41 -12.01 15.68
CA GLY A 300 0.36 -11.27 14.42
C GLY A 300 0.83 -12.09 13.23
N HIS A 301 0.40 -11.69 12.04
CA HIS A 301 0.76 -12.34 10.78
C HIS A 301 1.57 -11.43 9.85
N ARG A 302 2.14 -10.35 10.37
CA ARG A 302 3.04 -9.44 9.65
C ARG A 302 4.41 -10.09 9.39
N GLY A 303 4.89 -10.88 10.36
CA GLY A 303 6.12 -11.66 10.28
C GLY A 303 5.87 -13.16 10.08
N PRO A 304 6.92 -13.95 9.80
CA PRO A 304 6.82 -15.40 9.72
C PRO A 304 6.34 -16.02 11.04
N ASP A 305 5.61 -17.13 10.98
CA ASP A 305 5.27 -17.93 12.15
C ASP A 305 6.54 -18.48 12.80
N LEU A 306 6.64 -18.34 14.13
CA LEU A 306 7.80 -18.74 14.91
C LEU A 306 7.66 -20.15 15.53
N THR A 307 6.54 -20.83 15.34
CA THR A 307 6.25 -22.15 15.95
C THR A 307 7.35 -23.17 15.70
N TYR A 308 7.96 -23.13 14.52
CA TYR A 308 9.04 -24.04 14.11
C TYR A 308 10.25 -23.28 13.57
N VAL A 309 10.52 -22.08 14.08
CA VAL A 309 11.61 -21.24 13.57
C VAL A 309 12.99 -21.87 13.75
N GLY A 310 13.20 -22.60 14.82
CA GLY A 310 14.45 -23.32 15.08
C GLY A 310 14.80 -24.42 14.08
N SER A 311 13.81 -24.92 13.31
CA SER A 311 14.07 -25.84 12.19
C SER A 311 14.46 -25.14 10.90
N ARG A 312 14.19 -23.84 10.79
CA ARG A 312 14.44 -23.04 9.58
C ARG A 312 15.73 -22.22 9.68
N LEU A 313 16.08 -21.78 10.88
CA LEU A 313 17.23 -20.92 11.14
C LEU A 313 18.11 -21.55 12.21
N ASP A 314 19.40 -21.55 11.99
CA ASP A 314 20.41 -21.88 12.99
C ASP A 314 20.62 -20.74 13.99
N ARG A 315 21.36 -20.99 15.05
CA ARG A 315 21.64 -19.97 16.08
C ARG A 315 22.29 -18.70 15.53
N PRO A 316 23.34 -18.74 14.69
CA PRO A 316 23.93 -17.55 14.11
C PRO A 316 22.96 -16.73 13.28
N ALA A 317 22.09 -17.37 12.50
CA ALA A 317 21.07 -16.70 11.71
C ALA A 317 20.00 -16.05 12.59
N LEU A 318 19.56 -16.73 13.67
CA LEU A 318 18.65 -16.18 14.66
C LEU A 318 19.26 -14.94 15.36
N VAL A 319 20.54 -15.01 15.75
CA VAL A 319 21.24 -13.86 16.34
C VAL A 319 21.23 -12.68 15.36
N ARG A 320 21.64 -12.91 14.09
CA ARG A 320 21.62 -11.85 13.08
C ARG A 320 20.23 -11.25 12.92
N GLN A 321 19.22 -12.09 12.79
CA GLN A 321 17.85 -11.63 12.57
C GLN A 321 17.31 -10.80 13.75
N VAL A 322 17.62 -11.19 14.99
CA VAL A 322 17.21 -10.45 16.19
C VAL A 322 18.01 -9.15 16.34
N VAL A 323 19.32 -9.20 16.14
CA VAL A 323 20.21 -8.06 16.38
C VAL A 323 20.10 -7.01 15.29
N GLN A 324 20.09 -7.43 14.04
CA GLN A 324 20.12 -6.55 12.87
C GLN A 324 18.73 -6.28 12.29
N GLY A 325 17.75 -7.13 12.59
CA GLY A 325 16.46 -7.08 11.93
C GLY A 325 16.56 -7.50 10.46
N GLY A 326 15.66 -7.00 9.64
CA GLY A 326 15.67 -7.21 8.19
C GLY A 326 14.27 -7.16 7.60
N GLY A 327 14.14 -6.64 6.38
CA GLY A 327 12.83 -6.33 5.82
C GLY A 327 12.06 -5.38 6.73
N ASN A 328 10.91 -5.81 7.22
CA ASN A 328 10.08 -5.04 8.16
C ASN A 328 10.34 -5.39 9.64
N MET A 329 11.29 -6.28 9.94
CA MET A 329 11.61 -6.63 11.31
C MET A 329 12.58 -5.62 11.93
N PRO A 330 12.22 -5.00 13.07
CA PRO A 330 13.10 -4.08 13.78
C PRO A 330 14.42 -4.72 14.23
N ALA A 331 15.46 -3.89 14.36
CA ALA A 331 16.74 -4.27 14.93
C ALA A 331 16.71 -4.14 16.47
N TYR A 332 16.81 -5.24 17.18
CA TYR A 332 16.76 -5.24 18.63
C TYR A 332 18.15 -5.20 19.31
N GLY A 333 19.25 -5.18 18.54
CA GLY A 333 20.61 -5.24 19.08
C GLY A 333 20.97 -4.13 20.06
N LYS A 334 20.37 -2.93 19.92
CA LYS A 334 20.57 -1.81 20.84
C LYS A 334 19.61 -1.81 22.05
N GLN A 335 18.56 -2.65 22.01
CA GLN A 335 17.49 -2.65 23.02
C GLN A 335 17.52 -3.86 23.95
N LEU A 336 18.25 -4.90 23.55
CA LEU A 336 18.43 -6.12 24.30
C LEU A 336 19.85 -6.20 24.82
N THR A 337 20.01 -6.62 26.06
CA THR A 337 21.31 -6.99 26.58
C THR A 337 21.81 -8.30 25.94
N GLY A 338 23.11 -8.55 25.95
CA GLY A 338 23.66 -9.80 25.44
C GLY A 338 23.03 -11.06 26.07
N ALA A 339 22.71 -11.01 27.37
CA ALA A 339 22.01 -12.09 28.06
C ALA A 339 20.57 -12.28 27.55
N GLN A 340 19.86 -11.20 27.29
CA GLN A 340 18.50 -11.25 26.69
C GLN A 340 18.53 -11.79 25.26
N ILE A 341 19.53 -11.39 24.45
CA ILE A 341 19.70 -11.93 23.10
C ILE A 341 19.95 -13.44 23.14
N THR A 342 20.85 -13.88 24.00
CA THR A 342 21.16 -15.31 24.17
C THR A 342 19.91 -16.07 24.60
N ALA A 343 19.20 -15.60 25.60
CA ALA A 343 17.98 -16.23 26.11
C ALA A 343 16.89 -16.33 25.03
N LEU A 344 16.64 -15.22 24.30
CA LEU A 344 15.66 -15.19 23.20
C LEU A 344 16.02 -16.16 22.08
N VAL A 345 17.28 -16.18 21.68
CA VAL A 345 17.78 -17.09 20.63
C VAL A 345 17.70 -18.54 21.06
N ASP A 346 17.98 -18.85 22.32
CA ASP A 346 17.85 -20.20 22.88
C ASP A 346 16.41 -20.68 22.81
N PHE A 347 15.45 -19.85 23.23
CA PHE A 347 14.05 -20.15 23.13
C PHE A 347 13.59 -20.36 21.68
N LEU A 348 13.93 -19.44 20.76
CA LEU A 348 13.56 -19.54 19.35
C LEU A 348 14.19 -20.77 18.68
N HIS A 349 15.42 -21.12 19.03
CA HIS A 349 16.08 -22.30 18.53
C HIS A 349 15.46 -23.60 19.06
N ALA A 350 14.89 -23.57 20.28
CA ALA A 350 14.16 -24.70 20.86
C ALA A 350 12.76 -24.91 20.22
N CYS A 351 12.23 -23.90 19.52
CA CYS A 351 10.96 -23.98 18.79
C CYS A 351 11.09 -24.86 17.55
N ARG A 352 11.02 -26.18 17.76
CA ARG A 352 11.17 -27.26 16.75
C ARG A 352 10.11 -28.33 16.96
N PRO A 353 9.69 -29.07 15.90
CA PRO A 353 8.70 -30.14 16.02
C PRO A 353 9.09 -31.22 17.05
N GLU A 354 10.34 -31.62 17.08
CA GLU A 354 10.85 -32.66 17.99
C GLU A 354 10.82 -32.26 19.46
N ASN A 355 10.84 -30.98 19.75
CA ASN A 355 10.80 -30.45 21.10
C ASN A 355 9.36 -30.19 21.58
N ARG A 356 8.38 -30.38 20.74
CA ARG A 356 6.99 -30.12 21.08
C ARG A 356 6.41 -31.25 21.95
N PRO A 357 5.65 -30.93 23.01
CA PRO A 357 4.92 -31.96 23.73
C PRO A 357 3.91 -32.65 22.79
N PRO A 358 3.63 -33.93 22.99
CA PRO A 358 2.62 -34.61 22.21
C PRO A 358 1.27 -33.89 22.35
N ALA A 359 0.53 -33.80 21.24
CA ALA A 359 -0.80 -33.19 21.26
C ALA A 359 -1.65 -33.88 22.37
N VAL A 360 -2.15 -33.08 23.31
CA VAL A 360 -3.11 -33.56 24.28
C VAL A 360 -4.39 -33.83 23.52
N VAL A 361 -4.66 -35.05 23.17
CA VAL A 361 -5.96 -35.46 22.64
C VAL A 361 -6.96 -35.28 23.78
N PRO A 362 -7.99 -34.44 23.69
CA PRO A 362 -8.99 -34.28 24.72
C PRO A 362 -9.67 -35.63 24.91
N THR A 363 -9.60 -36.20 26.10
CA THR A 363 -10.34 -37.41 26.42
C THR A 363 -11.84 -37.14 26.24
N PRO A 364 -12.60 -37.98 25.49
CA PRO A 364 -14.03 -37.82 25.36
C PRO A 364 -14.67 -37.70 26.75
N GLY A 365 -15.30 -36.53 27.06
CA GLY A 365 -15.89 -36.28 28.38
C GLY A 365 -15.13 -35.27 29.26
N SER A 366 -13.88 -34.90 28.97
CA SER A 366 -13.24 -33.79 29.66
C SER A 366 -13.84 -32.47 29.14
N GLY A 367 -14.50 -31.71 30.01
CA GLY A 367 -15.26 -30.50 29.70
C GLY A 367 -14.45 -29.30 29.10
N TYR A 368 -13.27 -29.57 28.56
CA TYR A 368 -12.37 -28.56 27.94
C TYR A 368 -12.92 -27.99 26.62
N GLY A 369 -13.84 -28.68 25.95
CA GLY A 369 -14.44 -28.20 24.70
C GLY A 369 -15.58 -27.21 24.87
N LYS A 370 -16.21 -27.13 26.03
CA LYS A 370 -17.40 -26.28 26.25
C LYS A 370 -17.07 -24.81 26.61
N LYS A 371 -15.88 -24.52 27.13
CA LYS A 371 -15.49 -23.15 27.48
C LYS A 371 -15.05 -22.29 26.30
N LYS A 372 -14.63 -22.90 25.19
CA LYS A 372 -14.22 -22.14 23.98
C LYS A 372 -15.39 -21.71 23.09
N MET A 373 -16.54 -22.36 23.18
CA MET A 373 -17.75 -21.97 22.44
C MET A 373 -18.60 -20.92 23.18
N ALA A 374 -18.60 -20.91 24.52
CA ALA A 374 -19.40 -19.97 25.29
C ALA A 374 -18.87 -18.51 25.27
N ASN A 375 -17.60 -18.30 24.93
CA ASN A 375 -17.01 -16.94 24.81
C ASN A 375 -17.07 -16.35 23.39
N ARG A 376 -17.62 -17.08 22.40
CA ARG A 376 -17.84 -16.54 21.05
C ARG A 376 -19.22 -15.91 20.85
N ASP A 377 -20.19 -16.27 21.69
CA ASP A 377 -21.57 -15.78 21.57
C ASP A 377 -21.91 -14.60 22.49
N SER A 378 -20.96 -14.10 23.30
CA SER A 378 -21.18 -12.97 24.22
C SER A 378 -20.48 -11.67 23.80
N SER A 379 -19.96 -11.60 22.55
CA SER A 379 -19.44 -10.35 21.97
C SER A 379 -19.95 -10.20 20.53
N GLN A 380 -21.27 -10.02 20.42
CA GLN A 380 -21.90 -9.35 19.31
C GLN A 380 -22.49 -8.03 19.80
#